data_26417da6e8959fb672edab8ac3d3a485
#
_entry.id   26417da6e8959fb672edab8ac3d3a485
#
_cell.length_a   1.000
_cell.length_b   1.000
_cell.length_c   1.000
_cell.angle_alpha   90.00
_cell.angle_beta   90.00
_cell.angle_gamma   90.00
#
_symmetry.space_group_name_H-M   'P 1'
#
loop_
_entity.id
_entity.type
_entity.pdbx_description
1 polymer ?
#
loop_
_entity_poly.entity_id
_entity_poly.type
_entity_poly.pdbx_seq_one_letter_code
_entity_poly.pdbx_strand_id
1 'polypeptide(L)'
;MFRPVHFFQVAVTLLLLSGCATSGTADLGASGSGAAHSSTNGTVVSNAPPGGSAVPAAPRGDFVAADGTLEPAVADFARAVATGHDIPLPQVEALLSEARYEADAARLMTPSGKRIRRAWLSYRQRHVDPIRTREGVAFWQANRADLDRASRQYGVPPSIIVAIIGIETVYGRYTGTHRVLDTLATLGFRYPDPSRPERAAMFRQQLEDLIVLDAQGQLDARRAEGSFAGAMGLPQFMPGSLMRYAADGDADGRVDLMGSTADAIASVGRFLQQHGWLPGIPVFAPVVLPTQPDALVQDGLAPTTDWPRLRAAGARARAGGSTAWQEVPLGVIDLRDEVRGVNEYRSATPNFFALTHYNRSYFYAASVADLAHEIADRVGYGDPNRLDRPSTAVNEPGKTPHPNTPVDR
;
A
#
# COMPACT_ATOMS: atom_id res chain seq x y z
N MET A 1 15.46 -37.53 4.30
CA MET A 1 14.74 -37.03 5.49
C MET A 1 14.68 -35.49 5.38
N PHE A 2 13.73 -34.99 4.58
CA PHE A 2 13.57 -33.56 4.29
C PHE A 2 12.64 -32.93 5.34
N ARG A 3 13.14 -31.95 6.07
CA ARG A 3 12.32 -31.11 6.96
C ARG A 3 11.54 -30.10 6.12
N PRO A 4 10.22 -29.91 6.33
CA PRO A 4 9.48 -28.87 5.64
C PRO A 4 9.92 -27.49 6.14
N VAL A 5 10.41 -26.68 5.22
CA VAL A 5 10.64 -25.25 5.41
C VAL A 5 9.26 -24.60 5.53
N HIS A 6 8.97 -24.03 6.69
CA HIS A 6 7.76 -23.23 6.89
C HIS A 6 7.85 -22.01 5.98
N PHE A 7 7.07 -22.01 4.91
CA PHE A 7 6.81 -20.86 4.09
C PHE A 7 6.05 -19.83 4.94
N PHE A 8 6.76 -18.83 5.40
CA PHE A 8 6.15 -17.61 5.92
C PHE A 8 5.40 -16.94 4.77
N GLN A 9 4.09 -17.03 4.82
CA GLN A 9 3.18 -16.21 4.02
C GLN A 9 3.58 -14.77 4.19
N VAL A 10 4.06 -14.13 3.12
CA VAL A 10 4.29 -12.68 3.09
C VAL A 10 2.91 -12.05 3.22
N ALA A 11 2.54 -11.73 4.43
CA ALA A 11 1.37 -10.92 4.68
C ALA A 11 1.62 -9.57 3.99
N VAL A 12 0.88 -9.31 2.93
CA VAL A 12 0.67 -7.94 2.46
C VAL A 12 0.10 -7.20 3.65
N THR A 13 0.97 -6.51 4.37
CA THR A 13 0.60 -5.80 5.57
C THR A 13 -0.03 -4.50 5.15
N LEU A 14 -1.32 -4.56 4.78
CA LEU A 14 -2.20 -3.39 4.77
C LEU A 14 -2.41 -3.00 6.23
N LEU A 15 -1.34 -2.60 6.89
CA LEU A 15 -1.36 -2.03 8.22
C LEU A 15 -1.83 -0.59 8.11
N LEU A 16 -3.14 -0.44 8.00
CA LEU A 16 -3.83 0.81 8.28
C LEU A 16 -3.73 1.09 9.79
N LEU A 17 -2.53 1.39 10.24
CA LEU A 17 -2.27 1.92 11.57
C LEU A 17 -2.51 3.43 11.56
N SER A 18 -3.78 3.82 11.57
CA SER A 18 -4.15 5.19 11.93
C SER A 18 -4.18 5.28 13.44
N GLY A 19 -3.05 5.60 14.05
CA GLY A 19 -3.00 6.14 15.39
C GLY A 19 -3.24 7.64 15.33
N CYS A 20 -4.46 8.10 15.43
CA CYS A 20 -4.76 9.49 15.79
C CYS A 20 -4.51 9.63 17.29
N ALA A 21 -3.41 10.26 17.67
CA ALA A 21 -3.27 10.86 18.97
C ALA A 21 -3.94 12.24 18.93
N THR A 22 -5.17 12.31 19.39
CA THR A 22 -5.78 13.60 19.78
C THR A 22 -5.32 13.90 21.19
N SER A 23 -4.44 14.89 21.30
CA SER A 23 -4.14 15.59 22.55
C SER A 23 -5.32 16.49 22.91
N GLY A 24 -6.10 16.06 23.90
CA GLY A 24 -7.08 16.90 24.58
C GLY A 24 -6.60 17.21 25.99
N THR A 25 -6.18 18.43 26.20
CA THR A 25 -5.98 19.03 27.51
C THR A 25 -7.33 19.36 28.14
N ALA A 26 -7.57 18.89 29.36
CA ALA A 26 -8.46 19.57 30.32
C ALA A 26 -8.18 19.06 31.73
N ASP A 27 -8.00 19.90 32.50
CA ASP A 27 -7.61 20.43 33.77
C ASP A 27 -8.50 20.00 34.93
N LEU A 28 -7.85 19.85 36.11
CA LEU A 28 -8.30 20.12 37.48
C LEU A 28 -9.46 19.36 38.10
N GLY A 29 -9.17 18.77 39.25
CA GLY A 29 -10.16 18.53 40.28
C GLY A 29 -9.69 17.60 41.42
N ALA A 30 -9.38 18.19 42.53
CA ALA A 30 -8.76 17.65 43.74
C ALA A 30 -9.64 16.77 44.63
N SER A 31 -8.93 16.02 45.46
CA SER A 31 -9.19 15.66 46.88
C SER A 31 -10.23 14.57 47.22
N GLY A 32 -9.77 13.69 48.12
CA GLY A 32 -10.63 12.97 49.02
C GLY A 32 -10.07 11.66 49.57
N SER A 33 -9.40 11.76 50.65
CA SER A 33 -8.92 10.78 51.61
C SER A 33 -9.91 9.70 52.05
N GLY A 34 -9.42 8.54 52.44
CA GLY A 34 -10.17 7.62 53.27
C GLY A 34 -9.51 6.25 53.43
N ALA A 35 -8.80 6.06 54.50
CA ALA A 35 -8.19 4.79 54.95
C ALA A 35 -9.22 3.86 55.59
N ALA A 36 -9.00 2.54 55.54
CA ALA A 36 -8.77 1.69 56.70
C ALA A 36 -9.06 0.20 56.42
N HIS A 37 -8.08 -0.64 56.69
CA HIS A 37 -8.07 -1.92 57.43
C HIS A 37 -9.22 -2.92 57.23
N SER A 38 -9.05 -4.20 57.14
CA SER A 38 -8.08 -5.17 57.66
C SER A 38 -8.53 -6.61 57.36
N SER A 39 -7.58 -7.52 57.36
CA SER A 39 -7.62 -8.90 57.86
C SER A 39 -8.16 -10.04 57.01
N THR A 40 -7.25 -10.83 56.55
CA THR A 40 -7.07 -12.31 56.73
C THR A 40 -8.21 -13.26 56.38
N ASN A 41 -8.01 -14.12 55.39
CA ASN A 41 -7.81 -15.55 55.64
C ASN A 41 -7.40 -16.27 54.33
N GLY A 42 -6.41 -17.16 54.49
CA GLY A 42 -5.87 -17.91 53.40
C GLY A 42 -6.81 -18.97 52.86
N THR A 43 -6.70 -19.15 51.56
CA THR A 43 -7.18 -20.38 50.90
C THR A 43 -6.25 -20.69 49.75
N VAL A 44 -5.85 -21.92 49.70
CA VAL A 44 -4.91 -22.57 48.79
C VAL A 44 -5.20 -22.18 47.34
N VAL A 45 -4.25 -21.52 46.65
CA VAL A 45 -4.38 -21.18 45.25
C VAL A 45 -3.91 -22.35 44.42
N SER A 46 -4.83 -23.02 43.75
CA SER A 46 -4.55 -23.90 42.62
C SER A 46 -4.04 -23.02 41.47
N ASN A 47 -2.80 -23.28 41.04
CA ASN A 47 -2.22 -22.69 39.83
C ASN A 47 -2.87 -23.28 38.57
N ALA A 48 -3.95 -22.62 38.12
CA ALA A 48 -4.40 -22.75 36.74
C ALA A 48 -3.79 -21.59 35.94
N PRO A 49 -3.28 -21.83 34.69
CA PRO A 49 -2.77 -20.74 33.87
C PRO A 49 -3.90 -19.75 33.55
N PRO A 50 -3.62 -18.45 33.46
CA PRO A 50 -4.62 -17.47 33.13
C PRO A 50 -5.26 -17.82 31.79
N GLY A 51 -6.56 -18.08 31.81
CA GLY A 51 -7.37 -18.32 30.63
C GLY A 51 -7.20 -17.14 29.68
N GLY A 52 -6.63 -17.41 28.52
CA GLY A 52 -6.67 -16.46 27.41
C GLY A 52 -8.15 -16.10 27.19
N SER A 53 -8.46 -14.81 27.17
CA SER A 53 -9.76 -14.31 26.73
C SER A 53 -10.03 -14.93 25.37
N ALA A 54 -10.91 -15.93 25.32
CA ALA A 54 -11.37 -16.49 24.07
C ALA A 54 -12.05 -15.35 23.31
N VAL A 55 -11.43 -14.92 22.21
CA VAL A 55 -12.11 -14.08 21.22
C VAL A 55 -13.39 -14.84 20.87
N PRO A 56 -14.58 -14.21 21.01
CA PRO A 56 -15.82 -14.88 20.64
C PRO A 56 -15.65 -15.44 19.23
N ALA A 57 -15.86 -16.74 19.06
CA ALA A 57 -15.85 -17.34 17.74
C ALA A 57 -16.88 -16.59 16.90
N ALA A 58 -16.43 -15.96 15.80
CA ALA A 58 -17.35 -15.27 14.90
C ALA A 58 -18.43 -16.27 14.46
N PRO A 59 -19.69 -15.82 14.38
CA PRO A 59 -20.77 -16.72 13.97
C PRO A 59 -20.43 -17.35 12.65
N ARG A 60 -20.38 -18.66 12.62
CA ARG A 60 -20.20 -19.45 11.39
C ARG A 60 -21.52 -19.41 10.63
N GLY A 61 -21.53 -18.77 9.49
CA GLY A 61 -22.73 -18.73 8.66
C GLY A 61 -22.53 -17.80 7.46
N ASP A 62 -23.22 -18.11 6.43
CA ASP A 62 -23.40 -17.23 5.28
C ASP A 62 -24.22 -16.00 5.71
N PHE A 63 -24.30 -15.00 4.88
CA PHE A 63 -25.05 -13.76 5.14
C PHE A 63 -26.55 -13.88 4.82
N VAL A 64 -27.07 -15.10 4.92
CA VAL A 64 -28.44 -15.50 4.60
C VAL A 64 -29.08 -16.07 5.85
N ALA A 65 -30.31 -15.65 6.15
CA ALA A 65 -31.11 -16.16 7.25
C ALA A 65 -31.62 -17.58 6.97
N ALA A 66 -32.19 -18.24 7.98
CA ALA A 66 -32.68 -19.62 7.89
C ALA A 66 -33.80 -19.81 6.85
N ASP A 67 -34.55 -18.77 6.52
CA ASP A 67 -35.61 -18.74 5.50
C ASP A 67 -35.10 -18.51 4.06
N GLY A 68 -33.79 -18.36 3.88
CA GLY A 68 -33.14 -18.11 2.59
C GLY A 68 -33.10 -16.64 2.16
N THR A 69 -33.60 -15.73 2.98
CA THR A 69 -33.46 -14.27 2.72
C THR A 69 -32.13 -13.75 3.25
N LEU A 70 -31.69 -12.58 2.78
CA LEU A 70 -30.51 -11.93 3.32
C LEU A 70 -30.73 -11.52 4.80
N GLU A 71 -29.71 -11.59 5.63
CA GLU A 71 -29.75 -11.04 6.99
C GLU A 71 -30.19 -9.55 6.95
N PRO A 72 -30.92 -9.03 7.94
CA PRO A 72 -31.51 -7.69 7.88
C PRO A 72 -30.52 -6.58 7.53
N ALA A 73 -29.34 -6.56 8.13
CA ALA A 73 -28.32 -5.54 7.85
C ALA A 73 -27.76 -5.65 6.41
N VAL A 74 -27.67 -6.86 5.86
CA VAL A 74 -27.22 -7.11 4.49
C VAL A 74 -28.31 -6.73 3.49
N ALA A 75 -29.58 -7.02 3.82
CA ALA A 75 -30.73 -6.63 3.00
C ALA A 75 -30.91 -5.10 2.96
N ASP A 76 -30.71 -4.41 4.08
CA ASP A 76 -30.72 -2.94 4.12
C ASP A 76 -29.61 -2.34 3.25
N PHE A 77 -28.42 -2.90 3.32
CA PHE A 77 -27.29 -2.52 2.47
C PHE A 77 -27.61 -2.79 0.97
N ALA A 78 -28.17 -3.96 0.63
CA ALA A 78 -28.56 -4.29 -0.74
C ALA A 78 -29.52 -3.26 -1.33
N ARG A 79 -30.54 -2.86 -0.56
CA ARG A 79 -31.51 -1.83 -0.97
C ARG A 79 -30.85 -0.46 -1.17
N ALA A 80 -29.94 -0.09 -0.27
CA ALA A 80 -29.21 1.17 -0.38
C ALA A 80 -28.35 1.22 -1.64
N VAL A 81 -27.59 0.15 -1.91
CA VAL A 81 -26.75 0.04 -3.12
C VAL A 81 -27.60 0.04 -4.39
N ALA A 82 -28.67 -0.77 -4.43
CA ALA A 82 -29.58 -0.85 -5.57
C ALA A 82 -30.17 0.53 -5.92
N THR A 83 -30.66 1.27 -4.91
CA THR A 83 -31.23 2.59 -5.08
C THR A 83 -30.17 3.65 -5.43
N GLY A 84 -29.01 3.60 -4.78
CA GLY A 84 -27.94 4.60 -4.96
C GLY A 84 -27.27 4.55 -6.33
N HIS A 85 -27.28 3.38 -6.99
CA HIS A 85 -26.58 3.15 -8.26
C HIS A 85 -27.49 2.68 -9.41
N ASP A 86 -28.81 2.72 -9.22
CA ASP A 86 -29.80 2.28 -10.23
C ASP A 86 -29.56 0.84 -10.73
N ILE A 87 -29.19 -0.04 -9.79
CA ILE A 87 -28.97 -1.47 -10.04
C ILE A 87 -30.24 -2.23 -9.62
N PRO A 88 -30.75 -3.19 -10.42
CA PRO A 88 -31.90 -3.98 -10.01
C PRO A 88 -31.63 -4.69 -8.67
N LEU A 89 -32.51 -4.47 -7.67
CA LEU A 89 -32.34 -5.07 -6.34
C LEU A 89 -32.15 -6.59 -6.36
N PRO A 90 -32.88 -7.38 -7.17
CA PRO A 90 -32.65 -8.82 -7.27
C PRO A 90 -31.22 -9.21 -7.73
N GLN A 91 -30.57 -8.38 -8.54
CA GLN A 91 -29.18 -8.61 -8.96
C GLN A 91 -28.22 -8.44 -7.78
N VAL A 92 -28.40 -7.39 -6.97
CA VAL A 92 -27.58 -7.15 -5.78
C VAL A 92 -27.81 -8.23 -4.74
N GLU A 93 -29.07 -8.60 -4.48
CA GLU A 93 -29.42 -9.67 -3.54
C GLU A 93 -28.87 -11.03 -3.97
N ALA A 94 -28.96 -11.37 -5.25
CA ALA A 94 -28.39 -12.60 -5.79
C ALA A 94 -26.88 -12.69 -5.57
N LEU A 95 -26.14 -11.60 -5.82
CA LEU A 95 -24.70 -11.56 -5.58
C LEU A 95 -24.36 -11.70 -4.10
N LEU A 96 -25.03 -10.95 -3.22
CA LEU A 96 -24.76 -10.98 -1.79
C LEU A 96 -25.17 -12.31 -1.13
N SER A 97 -26.20 -13.00 -1.66
CA SER A 97 -26.60 -14.33 -1.17
C SER A 97 -25.53 -15.40 -1.42
N GLU A 98 -24.62 -15.18 -2.35
CA GLU A 98 -23.50 -16.06 -2.63
C GLU A 98 -22.28 -15.79 -1.73
N ALA A 99 -22.28 -14.68 -0.98
CA ALA A 99 -21.17 -14.32 -0.10
C ALA A 99 -21.04 -15.32 1.06
N ARG A 100 -19.80 -15.70 1.38
CA ARG A 100 -19.47 -16.62 2.46
C ARG A 100 -18.58 -15.94 3.49
N TYR A 101 -18.64 -16.46 4.71
CA TYR A 101 -17.78 -15.96 5.79
C TYR A 101 -16.34 -16.42 5.57
N GLU A 102 -15.43 -15.44 5.42
CA GLU A 102 -14.00 -15.67 5.22
C GLU A 102 -13.27 -15.60 6.57
N ALA A 103 -13.05 -16.78 7.17
CA ALA A 103 -12.48 -16.88 8.51
C ALA A 103 -11.03 -16.33 8.60
N ASP A 104 -10.24 -16.50 7.55
CA ASP A 104 -8.86 -16.01 7.52
C ASP A 104 -8.82 -14.47 7.44
N ALA A 105 -9.73 -13.84 6.69
CA ALA A 105 -9.86 -12.40 6.66
C ALA A 105 -10.16 -11.84 8.06
N ALA A 106 -11.15 -12.40 8.76
CA ALA A 106 -11.49 -12.00 10.11
C ALA A 106 -10.32 -12.22 11.09
N ARG A 107 -9.68 -13.38 11.05
CA ARG A 107 -8.54 -13.73 11.90
C ARG A 107 -7.34 -12.78 11.71
N LEU A 108 -7.00 -12.49 10.45
CA LEU A 108 -5.86 -11.62 10.11
C LEU A 108 -6.12 -10.15 10.42
N MET A 109 -7.40 -9.72 10.45
CA MET A 109 -7.81 -8.39 10.84
C MET A 109 -8.00 -8.21 12.35
N THR A 110 -7.98 -9.30 13.13
CA THR A 110 -8.09 -9.23 14.59
C THR A 110 -6.83 -8.54 15.17
N PRO A 111 -7.00 -7.48 15.98
CA PRO A 111 -5.87 -6.82 16.62
C PRO A 111 -5.07 -7.76 17.51
N SER A 112 -3.75 -7.73 17.41
CA SER A 112 -2.86 -8.60 18.19
C SER A 112 -2.86 -8.30 19.70
N GLY A 113 -3.46 -7.20 20.16
CA GLY A 113 -3.41 -6.72 21.54
C GLY A 113 -2.02 -6.30 22.02
N LYS A 114 -0.99 -6.49 21.23
CA LYS A 114 0.39 -6.11 21.57
C LYS A 114 0.81 -4.86 20.83
N ARG A 115 1.50 -3.95 21.53
CA ARG A 115 2.14 -2.80 20.88
C ARG A 115 3.21 -3.30 19.90
N ILE A 116 3.05 -3.00 18.63
CA ILE A 116 4.05 -3.30 17.61
C ILE A 116 5.12 -2.22 17.70
N ARG A 117 6.37 -2.61 17.97
CA ARG A 117 7.52 -1.70 17.97
C ARG A 117 7.88 -1.34 16.54
N ARG A 118 8.10 -0.06 16.28
CA ARG A 118 8.59 0.40 14.97
C ARG A 118 10.00 -0.14 14.76
N ALA A 119 10.24 -0.79 13.62
CA ALA A 119 11.51 -1.47 13.31
C ALA A 119 11.86 -1.23 11.83
N TRP A 120 12.30 0.01 11.53
CA TRP A 120 12.57 0.46 10.17
C TRP A 120 13.52 -0.46 9.40
N LEU A 121 14.68 -0.77 9.97
CA LEU A 121 15.68 -1.58 9.27
C LEU A 121 15.16 -2.99 8.94
N SER A 122 14.40 -3.58 9.84
CA SER A 122 13.79 -4.90 9.59
C SER A 122 12.65 -4.82 8.56
N TYR A 123 11.88 -3.72 8.54
CA TYR A 123 10.87 -3.47 7.53
C TYR A 123 11.51 -3.29 6.15
N ARG A 124 12.52 -2.41 6.06
CA ARG A 124 13.27 -2.17 4.84
C ARG A 124 13.86 -3.46 4.26
N GLN A 125 14.54 -4.27 5.07
CA GLN A 125 15.12 -5.54 4.64
C GLN A 125 14.12 -6.53 4.06
N ARG A 126 12.86 -6.49 4.48
CA ARG A 126 11.80 -7.37 3.94
C ARG A 126 11.21 -6.89 2.61
N HIS A 127 11.37 -5.62 2.28
CA HIS A 127 10.79 -5.01 1.08
C HIS A 127 11.85 -4.57 0.06
N VAL A 128 13.06 -4.28 0.51
CA VAL A 128 14.21 -3.97 -0.32
C VAL A 128 15.19 -5.15 -0.18
N ASP A 129 14.90 -6.23 -0.87
CA ASP A 129 15.61 -7.49 -0.79
C ASP A 129 16.12 -7.95 -2.17
N PRO A 130 17.10 -8.87 -2.22
CA PRO A 130 17.69 -9.33 -3.48
C PRO A 130 16.69 -9.98 -4.44
N ILE A 131 15.61 -10.60 -3.94
CA ILE A 131 14.59 -11.23 -4.78
C ILE A 131 13.81 -10.14 -5.51
N ARG A 132 13.26 -9.16 -4.78
CA ARG A 132 12.51 -8.05 -5.39
C ARG A 132 13.37 -7.23 -6.34
N THR A 133 14.63 -7.01 -6.01
CA THR A 133 15.54 -6.27 -6.88
C THR A 133 15.80 -7.04 -8.18
N ARG A 134 16.10 -8.34 -8.12
CA ARG A 134 16.35 -9.17 -9.31
C ARG A 134 15.08 -9.30 -10.17
N GLU A 135 13.97 -9.66 -9.58
CA GLU A 135 12.69 -9.81 -10.29
C GLU A 135 12.22 -8.46 -10.84
N GLY A 136 12.51 -7.34 -10.16
CA GLY A 136 12.22 -6.00 -10.65
C GLY A 136 13.00 -5.62 -11.89
N VAL A 137 14.26 -6.00 -11.97
CA VAL A 137 15.06 -5.85 -13.19
C VAL A 137 14.44 -6.65 -14.34
N ALA A 138 14.07 -7.91 -14.09
CA ALA A 138 13.43 -8.76 -15.10
C ALA A 138 12.06 -8.19 -15.54
N PHE A 139 11.24 -7.75 -14.58
CA PHE A 139 9.95 -7.12 -14.86
C PHE A 139 10.10 -5.85 -15.70
N TRP A 140 11.07 -4.99 -15.37
CA TRP A 140 11.36 -3.79 -16.15
C TRP A 140 11.73 -4.13 -17.58
N GLN A 141 12.63 -5.09 -17.76
CA GLN A 141 13.09 -5.49 -19.11
C GLN A 141 11.95 -6.06 -19.96
N ALA A 142 11.09 -6.91 -19.35
CA ALA A 142 9.95 -7.53 -20.03
C ALA A 142 8.86 -6.51 -20.41
N ASN A 143 8.64 -5.47 -19.59
CA ASN A 143 7.54 -4.50 -19.77
C ASN A 143 8.02 -3.09 -20.11
N ARG A 144 9.18 -2.97 -20.73
CA ARG A 144 9.84 -1.68 -20.96
C ARG A 144 8.96 -0.69 -21.73
N ALA A 145 8.32 -1.16 -22.79
CA ALA A 145 7.49 -0.31 -23.65
C ALA A 145 6.29 0.29 -22.87
N ASP A 146 5.66 -0.52 -22.04
CA ASP A 146 4.49 -0.11 -21.22
C ASP A 146 4.92 0.84 -20.10
N LEU A 147 6.05 0.57 -19.45
CA LEU A 147 6.65 1.45 -18.45
C LEU A 147 7.02 2.81 -19.03
N ASP A 148 7.66 2.83 -20.18
CA ASP A 148 8.02 4.07 -20.87
C ASP A 148 6.76 4.86 -21.31
N ARG A 149 5.72 4.16 -21.78
CA ARG A 149 4.43 4.77 -22.14
C ARG A 149 3.75 5.38 -20.91
N ALA A 150 3.58 4.62 -19.81
CA ALA A 150 2.99 5.10 -18.59
C ALA A 150 3.78 6.27 -17.98
N SER A 151 5.13 6.19 -18.02
CA SER A 151 5.98 7.26 -17.52
C SER A 151 5.77 8.58 -18.28
N ARG A 152 5.70 8.52 -19.61
CA ARG A 152 5.39 9.73 -20.41
C ARG A 152 4.00 10.26 -20.16
N GLN A 153 3.02 9.38 -20.00
CA GLN A 153 1.61 9.77 -19.83
C GLN A 153 1.33 10.36 -18.45
N TYR A 154 1.87 9.77 -17.41
CA TYR A 154 1.53 10.12 -16.02
C TYR A 154 2.65 10.89 -15.29
N GLY A 155 3.82 11.03 -15.89
CA GLY A 155 4.95 11.72 -15.28
C GLY A 155 5.61 10.98 -14.12
N VAL A 156 5.31 9.68 -13.96
CA VAL A 156 5.87 8.83 -12.90
C VAL A 156 7.03 8.01 -13.45
N PRO A 157 8.21 8.05 -12.84
CA PRO A 157 9.35 7.27 -13.30
C PRO A 157 9.07 5.76 -13.34
N PRO A 158 9.58 5.02 -14.35
CA PRO A 158 9.45 3.57 -14.45
C PRO A 158 9.89 2.84 -13.17
N SER A 159 10.99 3.30 -12.55
CA SER A 159 11.52 2.76 -11.30
C SER A 159 10.51 2.73 -10.15
N ILE A 160 9.72 3.79 -10.01
CA ILE A 160 8.71 3.92 -8.96
C ILE A 160 7.55 2.95 -9.21
N ILE A 161 7.07 2.86 -10.46
CA ILE A 161 5.99 1.92 -10.84
C ILE A 161 6.42 0.48 -10.58
N VAL A 162 7.63 0.10 -11.02
CA VAL A 162 8.19 -1.23 -10.81
C VAL A 162 8.36 -1.54 -9.33
N ALA A 163 8.84 -0.57 -8.53
CA ALA A 163 9.02 -0.75 -7.10
C ALA A 163 7.70 -0.98 -6.36
N ILE A 164 6.63 -0.24 -6.71
CA ILE A 164 5.30 -0.46 -6.13
C ILE A 164 4.81 -1.87 -6.42
N ILE A 165 4.79 -2.29 -7.69
CA ILE A 165 4.35 -3.65 -8.08
C ILE A 165 5.20 -4.73 -7.38
N GLY A 166 6.49 -4.47 -7.21
CA GLY A 166 7.40 -5.35 -6.50
C GLY A 166 7.11 -5.46 -5.00
N ILE A 167 6.76 -4.36 -4.34
CA ILE A 167 6.38 -4.37 -2.92
C ILE A 167 5.04 -5.04 -2.72
N GLU A 168 4.06 -4.75 -3.58
CA GLU A 168 2.70 -5.26 -3.44
C GLU A 168 2.61 -6.76 -3.66
N THR A 169 3.15 -7.28 -4.76
CA THR A 169 2.88 -8.66 -5.17
C THR A 169 4.12 -9.47 -5.53
N VAL A 170 5.32 -8.90 -5.39
CA VAL A 170 6.55 -9.49 -5.95
C VAL A 170 6.33 -9.84 -7.44
N TYR A 171 5.88 -8.82 -8.18
CA TYR A 171 5.62 -8.88 -9.64
C TYR A 171 4.59 -9.96 -10.03
N GLY A 172 3.50 -10.07 -9.27
CA GLY A 172 2.41 -11.00 -9.52
C GLY A 172 2.54 -12.37 -8.87
N ARG A 173 3.61 -12.62 -8.10
CA ARG A 173 3.80 -13.90 -7.40
C ARG A 173 2.79 -14.11 -6.27
N TYR A 174 2.31 -13.03 -5.65
CA TYR A 174 1.42 -13.05 -4.47
C TYR A 174 0.30 -12.02 -4.62
N THR A 175 -0.70 -12.33 -5.43
CA THR A 175 -1.87 -11.46 -5.65
C THR A 175 -3.01 -11.72 -4.66
N GLY A 176 -2.92 -12.83 -3.91
CA GLY A 176 -3.97 -13.31 -3.02
C GLY A 176 -4.88 -14.33 -3.70
N THR A 177 -5.56 -15.15 -2.88
CA THR A 177 -6.45 -16.23 -3.31
C THR A 177 -7.79 -16.22 -2.57
N HIS A 178 -8.08 -15.13 -1.86
CA HIS A 178 -9.37 -14.97 -1.20
C HIS A 178 -10.38 -14.39 -2.17
N ARG A 179 -11.58 -14.96 -2.22
CA ARG A 179 -12.67 -14.36 -3.00
C ARG A 179 -13.01 -12.98 -2.42
N VAL A 180 -12.91 -11.94 -3.24
CA VAL A 180 -13.03 -10.55 -2.79
C VAL A 180 -14.42 -10.27 -2.21
N LEU A 181 -15.46 -10.84 -2.83
CA LEU A 181 -16.85 -10.76 -2.32
C LEU A 181 -16.95 -11.26 -0.87
N ASP A 182 -16.39 -12.45 -0.59
CA ASP A 182 -16.44 -13.06 0.75
C ASP A 182 -15.67 -12.25 1.78
N THR A 183 -14.48 -11.81 1.40
CA THR A 183 -13.61 -10.99 2.23
C THR A 183 -14.29 -9.67 2.61
N LEU A 184 -14.83 -8.95 1.62
CA LEU A 184 -15.45 -7.65 1.85
C LEU A 184 -16.77 -7.76 2.61
N ALA A 185 -17.59 -8.77 2.33
CA ALA A 185 -18.81 -9.04 3.10
C ALA A 185 -18.48 -9.38 4.56
N THR A 186 -17.48 -10.25 4.80
CA THR A 186 -17.03 -10.59 6.15
C THR A 186 -16.54 -9.36 6.90
N LEU A 187 -15.65 -8.58 6.33
CA LEU A 187 -15.09 -7.40 6.99
C LEU A 187 -16.07 -6.23 7.05
N GLY A 188 -17.05 -6.18 6.16
CA GLY A 188 -18.11 -5.17 6.14
C GLY A 188 -19.20 -5.39 7.20
N PHE A 189 -19.59 -6.65 7.44
CA PHE A 189 -20.69 -6.98 8.34
C PHE A 189 -20.26 -7.70 9.61
N ARG A 190 -19.10 -8.30 9.65
CA ARG A 190 -18.57 -9.10 10.77
C ARG A 190 -17.12 -8.74 11.08
N TYR A 191 -16.83 -7.43 11.12
CA TYR A 191 -15.49 -6.95 11.47
C TYR A 191 -15.10 -7.43 12.87
N PRO A 192 -13.89 -8.00 13.07
CA PRO A 192 -13.54 -8.68 14.32
C PRO A 192 -13.34 -7.74 15.53
N ASP A 193 -13.24 -6.44 15.31
CA ASP A 193 -13.10 -5.44 16.37
C ASP A 193 -14.32 -4.50 16.39
N PRO A 194 -15.32 -4.74 17.25
CA PRO A 194 -16.53 -3.93 17.30
C PRO A 194 -16.28 -2.49 17.82
N SER A 195 -15.12 -2.22 18.41
CA SER A 195 -14.75 -0.88 18.85
C SER A 195 -14.36 0.04 17.69
N ARG A 196 -14.27 -0.51 16.47
CA ARG A 196 -13.84 0.20 15.25
C ARG A 196 -14.89 0.13 14.13
N PRO A 197 -16.10 0.69 14.36
CA PRO A 197 -17.19 0.62 13.38
C PRO A 197 -16.85 1.33 12.05
N GLU A 198 -15.95 2.32 12.08
CA GLU A 198 -15.46 3.01 10.90
C GLU A 198 -14.72 2.06 9.93
N ARG A 199 -14.11 0.99 10.46
CA ARG A 199 -13.44 -0.01 9.63
C ARG A 199 -14.45 -0.87 8.89
N ALA A 200 -15.48 -1.34 9.59
CA ALA A 200 -16.57 -2.08 8.95
C ALA A 200 -17.27 -1.22 7.87
N ALA A 201 -17.52 0.06 8.15
CA ALA A 201 -18.10 0.99 7.18
C ALA A 201 -17.21 1.15 5.93
N MET A 202 -15.90 1.27 6.11
CA MET A 202 -14.94 1.32 5.00
C MET A 202 -15.02 0.06 4.12
N PHE A 203 -15.09 -1.13 4.71
CA PHE A 203 -15.20 -2.39 3.95
C PHE A 203 -16.56 -2.52 3.26
N ARG A 204 -17.65 -2.04 3.86
CA ARG A 204 -18.96 -1.97 3.16
C ARG A 204 -18.90 -1.05 1.94
N GLN A 205 -18.18 0.09 2.03
CA GLN A 205 -17.98 0.95 0.87
C GLN A 205 -17.22 0.23 -0.25
N GLN A 206 -16.19 -0.56 0.08
CA GLN A 206 -15.48 -1.35 -0.92
C GLN A 206 -16.34 -2.48 -1.51
N LEU A 207 -17.26 -3.07 -0.72
CA LEU A 207 -18.23 -4.04 -1.21
C LEU A 207 -19.26 -3.39 -2.16
N GLU A 208 -19.71 -2.18 -1.86
CA GLU A 208 -20.56 -1.36 -2.75
C GLU A 208 -19.83 -1.11 -4.07
N ASP A 209 -18.59 -0.63 -4.02
CA ASP A 209 -17.76 -0.39 -5.22
C ASP A 209 -17.59 -1.68 -6.05
N LEU A 210 -17.40 -2.84 -5.39
CA LEU A 210 -17.32 -4.15 -6.07
C LEU A 210 -18.62 -4.52 -6.80
N ILE A 211 -19.77 -4.32 -6.16
CA ILE A 211 -21.10 -4.57 -6.76
C ILE A 211 -21.34 -3.68 -7.97
N VAL A 212 -20.94 -2.42 -7.89
CA VAL A 212 -21.07 -1.48 -9.02
C VAL A 212 -20.19 -1.90 -10.19
N LEU A 213 -18.95 -2.31 -9.95
CA LEU A 213 -18.04 -2.81 -10.99
C LEU A 213 -18.60 -4.06 -11.67
N ASP A 214 -19.20 -4.98 -10.90
CA ASP A 214 -19.86 -6.17 -11.44
C ASP A 214 -21.07 -5.81 -12.30
N ALA A 215 -21.93 -4.93 -11.82
CA ALA A 215 -23.12 -4.48 -12.55
C ALA A 215 -22.78 -3.76 -13.87
N GLN A 216 -21.64 -3.07 -13.90
CA GLN A 216 -21.10 -2.40 -15.10
C GLN A 216 -20.36 -3.35 -16.05
N GLY A 217 -20.18 -4.62 -15.67
CA GLY A 217 -19.44 -5.60 -16.47
C GLY A 217 -17.93 -5.36 -16.52
N GLN A 218 -17.41 -4.53 -15.62
CA GLN A 218 -15.97 -4.22 -15.53
C GLN A 218 -15.18 -5.28 -14.76
N LEU A 219 -15.87 -6.04 -13.90
CA LEU A 219 -15.28 -7.09 -13.08
C LEU A 219 -16.34 -8.17 -12.82
N ASP A 220 -15.93 -9.44 -12.75
CA ASP A 220 -16.78 -10.53 -12.24
C ASP A 220 -16.56 -10.67 -10.74
N ALA A 221 -17.46 -10.12 -9.92
CA ALA A 221 -17.36 -10.15 -8.46
C ALA A 221 -17.42 -11.57 -7.87
N ARG A 222 -18.01 -12.53 -8.60
CA ARG A 222 -18.11 -13.93 -8.17
C ARG A 222 -16.78 -14.63 -8.25
N ARG A 223 -15.90 -14.19 -9.15
CA ARG A 223 -14.62 -14.83 -9.47
C ARG A 223 -13.42 -14.01 -9.02
N ALA A 224 -13.61 -12.73 -8.71
CA ALA A 224 -12.52 -11.85 -8.31
C ALA A 224 -11.80 -12.39 -7.08
N GLU A 225 -10.49 -12.63 -7.22
CA GLU A 225 -9.61 -13.06 -6.15
C GLU A 225 -8.65 -11.92 -5.77
N GLY A 226 -8.23 -11.92 -4.50
CA GLY A 226 -7.35 -10.89 -3.98
C GLY A 226 -6.79 -11.24 -2.60
N SER A 227 -6.28 -10.23 -1.91
CA SER A 227 -5.76 -10.37 -0.56
C SER A 227 -6.88 -10.60 0.46
N PHE A 228 -6.50 -11.03 1.67
CA PHE A 228 -7.42 -11.16 2.81
C PHE A 228 -8.13 -9.85 3.21
N ALA A 229 -7.75 -8.71 2.62
CA ALA A 229 -8.40 -7.41 2.80
C ALA A 229 -9.19 -6.98 1.55
N GLY A 230 -9.23 -7.80 0.48
CA GLY A 230 -9.97 -7.51 -0.74
C GLY A 230 -9.22 -6.65 -1.76
N ALA A 231 -7.90 -6.50 -1.64
CA ALA A 231 -7.07 -5.83 -2.64
C ALA A 231 -6.74 -6.78 -3.80
N MET A 232 -6.78 -6.29 -5.04
CA MET A 232 -6.81 -7.10 -6.27
C MET A 232 -5.64 -6.81 -7.22
N GLY A 233 -5.23 -7.85 -7.94
CA GLY A 233 -4.29 -7.77 -9.06
C GLY A 233 -2.87 -7.37 -8.70
N LEU A 234 -2.05 -7.10 -9.70
CA LEU A 234 -0.65 -6.71 -9.52
C LEU A 234 -0.48 -5.45 -8.65
N PRO A 235 -1.32 -4.41 -8.79
CA PRO A 235 -1.18 -3.18 -8.03
C PRO A 235 -1.87 -3.24 -6.65
N GLN A 236 -2.53 -4.35 -6.29
CA GLN A 236 -3.28 -4.51 -5.05
C GLN A 236 -4.30 -3.38 -4.81
N PHE A 237 -5.08 -3.06 -5.85
CA PHE A 237 -6.13 -2.06 -5.73
C PHE A 237 -7.36 -2.60 -5.02
N MET A 238 -7.89 -1.83 -4.11
CA MET A 238 -9.24 -2.03 -3.59
C MET A 238 -10.28 -1.71 -4.69
N PRO A 239 -11.51 -2.27 -4.66
CA PRO A 239 -12.54 -1.97 -5.65
C PRO A 239 -12.72 -0.49 -5.95
N GLY A 240 -12.77 0.35 -4.92
CA GLY A 240 -12.89 1.79 -5.11
C GLY A 240 -11.64 2.44 -5.75
N SER A 241 -10.46 1.86 -5.57
CA SER A 241 -9.27 2.33 -6.29
C SER A 241 -9.30 1.90 -7.76
N LEU A 242 -9.77 0.68 -8.04
CA LEU A 242 -9.98 0.22 -9.40
C LEU A 242 -10.95 1.15 -10.14
N MET A 243 -12.11 1.42 -9.56
CA MET A 243 -13.12 2.29 -10.15
C MET A 243 -12.59 3.69 -10.48
N ARG A 244 -11.76 4.28 -9.61
CA ARG A 244 -11.30 5.66 -9.74
C ARG A 244 -10.02 5.83 -10.53
N TYR A 245 -9.08 4.89 -10.41
CA TYR A 245 -7.70 5.07 -10.83
C TYR A 245 -7.23 4.05 -11.87
N ALA A 246 -7.94 2.96 -12.09
CA ALA A 246 -7.52 1.98 -13.07
C ALA A 246 -7.57 2.55 -14.50
N ALA A 247 -6.63 2.12 -15.32
CA ALA A 247 -6.44 2.61 -16.68
C ALA A 247 -6.19 1.44 -17.63
N ASP A 248 -6.77 1.53 -18.81
CA ASP A 248 -6.49 0.67 -19.95
C ASP A 248 -5.10 1.04 -20.50
N GLY A 249 -4.13 0.21 -20.24
CA GLY A 249 -2.72 0.47 -20.56
C GLY A 249 -2.30 -0.05 -21.93
N ASP A 250 -3.00 -1.05 -22.49
CA ASP A 250 -2.73 -1.62 -23.81
C ASP A 250 -3.73 -1.16 -24.88
N ALA A 251 -4.73 -0.36 -24.48
CA ALA A 251 -5.76 0.22 -25.37
C ALA A 251 -6.65 -0.84 -26.05
N ASP A 252 -6.93 -1.95 -25.32
CA ASP A 252 -7.84 -2.99 -25.80
C ASP A 252 -9.34 -2.67 -25.52
N GLY A 253 -9.62 -1.56 -24.81
CA GLY A 253 -10.95 -1.09 -24.43
C GLY A 253 -11.46 -1.69 -23.12
N ARG A 254 -10.62 -2.40 -22.37
CA ARG A 254 -10.96 -3.01 -21.08
C ARG A 254 -9.88 -2.66 -20.05
N VAL A 255 -10.22 -2.82 -18.78
CA VAL A 255 -9.26 -2.72 -17.69
C VAL A 255 -9.20 -4.07 -16.96
N ASP A 256 -8.06 -4.72 -17.02
CA ASP A 256 -7.82 -6.02 -16.35
C ASP A 256 -6.57 -5.99 -15.48
N LEU A 257 -6.72 -5.61 -14.21
CA LEU A 257 -5.60 -5.55 -13.26
C LEU A 257 -5.06 -6.94 -12.84
N MET A 258 -5.79 -8.00 -13.14
CA MET A 258 -5.42 -9.39 -12.85
C MET A 258 -4.66 -10.03 -14.02
N GLY A 259 -5.05 -9.76 -15.26
CA GLY A 259 -4.50 -10.39 -16.46
C GLY A 259 -3.59 -9.48 -17.31
N SER A 260 -3.80 -8.15 -17.29
CA SER A 260 -2.99 -7.20 -18.08
C SER A 260 -1.93 -6.51 -17.22
N THR A 261 -0.67 -6.79 -17.51
CA THR A 261 0.46 -6.07 -16.89
C THR A 261 0.51 -4.60 -17.34
N ALA A 262 0.11 -4.32 -18.56
CA ALA A 262 0.07 -2.96 -19.10
C ALA A 262 -0.94 -2.10 -18.34
N ASP A 263 -2.13 -2.64 -18.04
CA ASP A 263 -3.16 -1.94 -17.25
C ASP A 263 -2.69 -1.70 -15.81
N ALA A 264 -2.06 -2.69 -15.21
CA ALA A 264 -1.51 -2.54 -13.86
C ALA A 264 -0.45 -1.43 -13.81
N ILE A 265 0.47 -1.38 -14.78
CA ILE A 265 1.49 -0.34 -14.92
C ILE A 265 0.86 1.04 -15.10
N ALA A 266 -0.09 1.16 -16.03
CA ALA A 266 -0.79 2.40 -16.31
C ALA A 266 -1.59 2.88 -15.10
N SER A 267 -2.26 1.97 -14.41
CA SER A 267 -3.07 2.26 -13.22
C SER A 267 -2.23 2.77 -12.05
N VAL A 268 -1.06 2.21 -11.79
CA VAL A 268 -0.12 2.72 -10.79
C VAL A 268 0.33 4.13 -11.15
N GLY A 269 0.68 4.38 -12.41
CA GLY A 269 1.07 5.72 -12.88
C GLY A 269 -0.05 6.74 -12.68
N ARG A 270 -1.27 6.41 -13.12
CA ARG A 270 -2.46 7.26 -12.98
C ARG A 270 -2.81 7.52 -11.51
N PHE A 271 -2.73 6.50 -10.65
CA PHE A 271 -2.95 6.65 -9.22
C PHE A 271 -2.04 7.73 -8.62
N LEU A 272 -0.74 7.63 -8.84
CA LEU A 272 0.22 8.60 -8.30
C LEU A 272 0.03 9.99 -8.88
N GLN A 273 -0.23 10.11 -10.19
CA GLN A 273 -0.52 11.39 -10.83
C GLN A 273 -1.72 12.08 -10.16
N GLN A 274 -2.81 11.35 -9.93
CA GLN A 274 -4.01 11.91 -9.31
C GLN A 274 -3.84 12.21 -7.81
N HIS A 275 -2.83 11.61 -7.18
CA HIS A 275 -2.47 11.92 -5.79
C HIS A 275 -1.33 12.95 -5.67
N GLY A 276 -1.12 13.77 -6.71
CA GLY A 276 -0.23 14.92 -6.66
C GLY A 276 1.24 14.59 -6.94
N TRP A 277 1.53 13.51 -7.67
CA TRP A 277 2.89 13.25 -8.15
C TRP A 277 3.37 14.40 -9.06
N LEU A 278 4.53 14.96 -8.74
CA LEU A 278 5.17 16.04 -9.48
C LEU A 278 6.31 15.48 -10.36
N PRO A 279 6.18 15.53 -11.70
CA PRO A 279 7.22 15.07 -12.61
C PRO A 279 8.55 15.80 -12.40
N GLY A 280 9.66 15.06 -12.44
CA GLY A 280 11.01 15.64 -12.31
C GLY A 280 11.42 16.02 -10.88
N ILE A 281 10.53 15.87 -9.89
CA ILE A 281 10.86 16.05 -8.47
C ILE A 281 11.25 14.70 -7.87
N PRO A 282 12.37 14.57 -7.15
CA PRO A 282 12.73 13.33 -6.46
C PRO A 282 11.79 13.03 -5.29
N VAL A 283 11.71 11.77 -4.86
CA VAL A 283 10.94 11.39 -3.66
C VAL A 283 11.53 12.00 -2.40
N PHE A 284 12.85 12.04 -2.31
CA PHE A 284 13.57 12.72 -1.23
C PHE A 284 14.45 13.83 -1.79
N ALA A 285 14.34 15.03 -1.23
CA ALA A 285 15.24 16.12 -1.56
C ALA A 285 16.68 15.75 -1.16
N PRO A 286 17.69 16.01 -2.02
CA PRO A 286 19.08 15.70 -1.74
C PRO A 286 19.66 16.73 -0.73
N VAL A 287 19.30 16.57 0.53
CA VAL A 287 19.64 17.48 1.63
C VAL A 287 20.48 16.74 2.67
N VAL A 288 21.46 17.42 3.23
CA VAL A 288 22.10 17.07 4.50
C VAL A 288 21.38 17.84 5.58
N LEU A 289 20.62 17.13 6.42
CA LEU A 289 19.89 17.73 7.53
C LEU A 289 20.86 18.18 8.64
N PRO A 290 20.45 19.12 9.52
CA PRO A 290 21.27 19.57 10.65
C PRO A 290 21.50 18.45 11.66
N THR A 291 22.37 18.70 12.65
CA THR A 291 22.79 17.69 13.64
C THR A 291 21.64 17.20 14.53
N GLN A 292 20.60 18.01 14.73
CA GLN A 292 19.40 17.68 15.51
C GLN A 292 18.16 17.77 14.61
N PRO A 293 17.97 16.82 13.69
CA PRO A 293 16.87 16.85 12.71
C PRO A 293 15.51 16.53 13.32
N ASP A 294 15.46 15.91 14.49
CA ASP A 294 14.25 15.57 15.23
C ASP A 294 13.38 16.78 15.55
N ALA A 295 14.00 17.95 15.80
CA ALA A 295 13.28 19.20 16.02
C ALA A 295 12.52 19.69 14.76
N LEU A 296 12.85 19.17 13.59
CA LEU A 296 12.22 19.54 12.33
C LEU A 296 11.13 18.55 11.90
N VAL A 297 11.00 17.42 12.59
CA VAL A 297 10.00 16.40 12.29
C VAL A 297 8.63 16.91 12.72
N GLN A 298 7.68 16.84 11.80
CA GLN A 298 6.27 17.09 12.08
C GLN A 298 5.47 15.89 11.56
N ASP A 299 4.61 15.35 12.40
CA ASP A 299 3.73 14.25 12.03
C ASP A 299 2.70 14.69 10.98
N GLY A 300 2.30 13.76 10.13
CA GLY A 300 1.28 14.00 9.13
C GLY A 300 1.62 13.40 7.77
N LEU A 301 0.68 13.48 6.83
CA LEU A 301 0.82 12.92 5.48
C LEU A 301 0.86 14.04 4.42
N ALA A 302 1.43 15.18 4.79
CA ALA A 302 1.61 16.34 3.91
C ALA A 302 2.91 17.07 4.24
N PRO A 303 3.50 17.81 3.29
CA PRO A 303 4.64 18.67 3.55
C PRO A 303 4.32 19.73 4.61
N THR A 304 5.29 20.04 5.48
CA THR A 304 5.10 20.98 6.62
C THR A 304 6.12 22.11 6.66
N THR A 305 7.10 22.10 5.76
CA THR A 305 8.19 23.07 5.68
C THR A 305 8.56 23.39 4.22
N ASP A 306 9.64 24.14 4.02
CA ASP A 306 10.21 24.51 2.72
C ASP A 306 11.74 24.57 2.79
N TRP A 307 12.39 24.73 1.64
CA TRP A 307 13.84 24.81 1.57
C TRP A 307 14.42 26.02 2.32
N PRO A 308 13.89 27.26 2.19
CA PRO A 308 14.37 28.40 2.97
C PRO A 308 14.41 28.14 4.48
N ARG A 309 13.37 27.54 5.05
CA ARG A 309 13.30 27.20 6.48
C ARG A 309 14.31 26.12 6.86
N LEU A 310 14.42 25.05 6.05
CA LEU A 310 15.42 23.99 6.29
C LEU A 310 16.85 24.56 6.25
N ARG A 311 17.14 25.44 5.30
CA ARG A 311 18.44 26.10 5.18
C ARG A 311 18.72 27.01 6.37
N ALA A 312 17.74 27.77 6.83
CA ALA A 312 17.86 28.61 8.03
C ALA A 312 18.13 27.78 9.29
N ALA A 313 17.59 26.55 9.35
CA ALA A 313 17.87 25.58 10.40
C ALA A 313 19.23 24.85 10.25
N GLY A 314 20.04 25.19 9.25
CA GLY A 314 21.38 24.63 9.05
C GLY A 314 21.45 23.47 8.07
N ALA A 315 20.37 23.16 7.35
CA ALA A 315 20.41 22.16 6.29
C ALA A 315 21.22 22.66 5.09
N ARG A 316 21.83 21.70 4.37
CA ARG A 316 22.63 22.00 3.17
C ARG A 316 22.20 21.10 2.02
N ALA A 317 22.08 21.67 0.82
CA ALA A 317 21.86 20.88 -0.38
C ALA A 317 23.12 20.03 -0.69
N ARG A 318 22.91 18.79 -1.11
CA ARG A 318 23.98 17.96 -1.69
C ARG A 318 24.30 18.51 -3.08
N ALA A 319 25.56 18.43 -3.47
CA ALA A 319 25.98 18.83 -4.81
C ALA A 319 25.44 17.85 -5.87
N GLY A 320 25.11 18.38 -7.04
CA GLY A 320 24.66 17.62 -8.21
C GLY A 320 23.13 17.46 -8.30
N GLY A 321 22.66 17.15 -9.49
CA GLY A 321 21.25 16.93 -9.81
C GLY A 321 20.41 18.20 -9.98
N SER A 322 19.11 18.00 -10.17
CA SER A 322 18.13 19.08 -10.32
C SER A 322 17.95 19.83 -8.99
N THR A 323 17.73 21.14 -9.08
CA THR A 323 17.38 22.01 -7.95
C THR A 323 15.87 22.29 -7.85
N ALA A 324 15.06 21.75 -8.76
CA ALA A 324 13.62 21.98 -8.82
C ALA A 324 12.87 21.65 -7.51
N TRP A 325 13.40 20.73 -6.71
CA TRP A 325 12.87 20.38 -5.40
C TRP A 325 12.94 21.54 -4.37
N GLN A 326 13.75 22.57 -4.63
CA GLN A 326 13.87 23.75 -3.75
C GLN A 326 12.65 24.67 -3.84
N GLU A 327 11.86 24.55 -4.90
CA GLU A 327 10.67 25.35 -5.16
C GLU A 327 9.36 24.70 -4.72
N VAL A 328 9.43 23.48 -4.18
CA VAL A 328 8.25 22.76 -3.69
C VAL A 328 8.24 22.66 -2.17
N PRO A 329 7.06 22.48 -1.55
CA PRO A 329 6.98 22.24 -0.12
C PRO A 329 7.74 20.95 0.25
N LEU A 330 8.33 20.93 1.43
CA LEU A 330 9.11 19.84 1.97
C LEU A 330 8.57 19.34 3.31
N GLY A 331 9.03 18.19 3.75
CA GLY A 331 8.81 17.67 5.11
C GLY A 331 10.06 16.99 5.63
N VAL A 332 10.28 16.99 6.93
CA VAL A 332 11.28 16.14 7.55
C VAL A 332 10.57 14.98 8.21
N ILE A 333 10.88 13.77 7.78
CA ILE A 333 10.29 12.54 8.31
C ILE A 333 11.31 11.75 9.11
N ASP A 334 10.81 10.94 10.06
CA ASP A 334 11.60 10.00 10.83
C ASP A 334 11.23 8.56 10.49
N LEU A 335 12.24 7.73 10.35
CA LEU A 335 12.14 6.30 10.11
C LEU A 335 12.72 5.59 11.34
N ARG A 336 11.87 5.41 12.35
CA ARG A 336 12.30 4.91 13.68
C ARG A 336 12.57 3.41 13.69
N ASP A 337 13.69 3.02 14.29
CA ASP A 337 13.94 1.65 14.69
C ASP A 337 14.01 1.55 16.22
N GLU A 338 12.86 1.38 16.87
CA GLU A 338 12.74 1.27 18.34
C GLU A 338 13.42 -0.01 18.88
N VAL A 339 13.66 -0.99 18.00
CA VAL A 339 14.32 -2.25 18.37
C VAL A 339 15.81 -2.03 18.52
N ARG A 340 16.40 -1.18 17.67
CA ARG A 340 17.82 -0.86 17.65
C ARG A 340 18.18 0.47 18.30
N GLY A 341 17.18 1.25 18.70
CA GLY A 341 17.36 2.57 19.29
C GLY A 341 17.94 3.62 18.34
N VAL A 342 17.66 3.50 17.03
CA VAL A 342 18.17 4.43 16.01
C VAL A 342 17.02 5.04 15.22
N ASN A 343 17.24 6.28 14.75
CA ASN A 343 16.33 6.96 13.83
C ASN A 343 17.09 7.37 12.58
N GLU A 344 16.48 7.17 11.43
CA GLU A 344 16.90 7.75 10.17
C GLU A 344 15.97 8.92 9.82
N TYR A 345 16.53 10.03 9.34
CA TYR A 345 15.75 11.22 8.96
C TYR A 345 15.97 11.52 7.49
N ARG A 346 14.89 11.85 6.78
CA ARG A 346 14.95 12.21 5.37
C ARG A 346 14.13 13.48 5.09
N SER A 347 14.57 14.24 4.10
CA SER A 347 13.83 15.42 3.60
C SER A 347 12.87 14.95 2.49
N ALA A 348 11.60 14.82 2.83
CA ALA A 348 10.53 14.35 1.94
C ALA A 348 10.03 15.50 1.04
N THR A 349 9.73 15.17 -0.22
CA THR A 349 9.07 16.07 -1.17
C THR A 349 7.58 15.70 -1.30
N PRO A 350 6.76 16.43 -2.07
CA PRO A 350 5.39 16.03 -2.36
C PRO A 350 5.26 14.61 -2.90
N ASN A 351 6.25 14.13 -3.66
CA ASN A 351 6.24 12.77 -4.22
C ASN A 351 6.34 11.67 -3.16
N PHE A 352 7.03 11.92 -2.06
CA PHE A 352 6.99 11.02 -0.91
C PHE A 352 5.57 10.94 -0.31
N PHE A 353 4.91 12.07 -0.18
CA PHE A 353 3.54 12.12 0.35
C PHE A 353 2.53 11.53 -0.64
N ALA A 354 2.74 11.67 -1.96
CA ALA A 354 1.95 10.96 -2.96
C ALA A 354 2.02 9.42 -2.78
N LEU A 355 3.20 8.87 -2.48
CA LEU A 355 3.34 7.45 -2.14
C LEU A 355 2.57 7.05 -0.89
N THR A 356 2.41 7.94 0.09
CA THR A 356 1.63 7.63 1.30
C THR A 356 0.13 7.51 1.05
N HIS A 357 -0.39 7.94 -0.09
CA HIS A 357 -1.77 7.66 -0.50
C HIS A 357 -1.97 6.22 -0.92
N TYR A 358 -0.93 5.56 -1.41
CA TYR A 358 -0.96 4.13 -1.72
C TYR A 358 -1.06 3.28 -0.44
N ASN A 359 -0.20 3.61 0.52
CA ASN A 359 -0.23 3.03 1.86
C ASN A 359 0.21 4.10 2.88
N ARG A 360 -0.63 4.40 3.88
CA ARG A 360 -0.44 5.45 4.88
C ARG A 360 0.70 5.12 5.87
N SER A 361 1.88 4.86 5.32
CA SER A 361 3.06 4.44 6.08
C SER A 361 4.34 5.07 5.51
N TYR A 362 5.08 5.77 6.35
CA TYR A 362 6.41 6.29 5.98
C TYR A 362 7.37 5.15 5.61
N PHE A 363 7.27 4.01 6.30
CA PHE A 363 8.11 2.85 6.00
C PHE A 363 7.83 2.28 4.61
N TYR A 364 6.55 2.25 4.22
CA TYR A 364 6.16 1.85 2.87
C TYR A 364 6.74 2.80 1.82
N ALA A 365 6.44 4.09 1.93
CA ALA A 365 6.87 5.08 0.95
C ALA A 365 8.40 5.16 0.82
N ALA A 366 9.12 5.06 1.96
CA ALA A 366 10.58 5.00 1.96
C ALA A 366 11.11 3.71 1.31
N SER A 367 10.45 2.55 1.54
CA SER A 367 10.86 1.30 0.91
C SER A 367 10.61 1.29 -0.60
N VAL A 368 9.52 1.92 -1.07
CA VAL A 368 9.29 2.12 -2.52
C VAL A 368 10.44 2.91 -3.14
N ALA A 369 10.82 4.03 -2.52
CA ALA A 369 11.91 4.87 -3.03
C ALA A 369 13.26 4.13 -3.02
N ASP A 370 13.56 3.39 -1.95
CA ASP A 370 14.80 2.63 -1.82
C ASP A 370 14.86 1.47 -2.82
N LEU A 371 13.76 0.74 -3.02
CA LEU A 371 13.68 -0.35 -4.01
C LEU A 371 13.78 0.20 -5.44
N ALA A 372 13.14 1.34 -5.73
CA ALA A 372 13.23 2.01 -7.01
C ALA A 372 14.67 2.38 -7.34
N HIS A 373 15.43 2.85 -6.35
CA HIS A 373 16.86 3.16 -6.49
C HIS A 373 17.68 1.91 -6.84
N GLU A 374 17.52 0.84 -6.06
CA GLU A 374 18.23 -0.43 -6.28
C GLU A 374 17.96 -1.03 -7.67
N ILE A 375 16.73 -0.94 -8.17
CA ILE A 375 16.35 -1.44 -9.48
C ILE A 375 16.93 -0.54 -10.58
N ALA A 376 16.75 0.79 -10.46
CA ALA A 376 17.22 1.76 -11.43
C ALA A 376 18.74 1.67 -11.65
N ASP A 377 19.50 1.52 -10.57
CA ASP A 377 20.95 1.31 -10.60
C ASP A 377 21.32 0.05 -11.39
N ARG A 378 20.66 -1.07 -11.10
CA ARG A 378 20.95 -2.36 -11.76
C ARG A 378 20.56 -2.43 -13.24
N VAL A 379 19.54 -1.70 -13.65
CA VAL A 379 19.19 -1.60 -15.09
C VAL A 379 20.03 -0.56 -15.82
N GLY A 380 20.95 0.13 -15.12
CA GLY A 380 21.77 1.21 -15.69
C GLY A 380 20.95 2.44 -16.04
N TYR A 381 19.83 2.66 -15.36
CA TYR A 381 18.95 3.83 -15.56
C TYR A 381 19.51 5.06 -14.87
N GLY A 382 20.27 4.87 -13.79
CA GLY A 382 20.86 5.93 -12.97
C GLY A 382 19.86 6.48 -11.94
N ASP A 383 19.51 7.77 -12.05
CA ASP A 383 18.56 8.40 -11.11
C ASP A 383 17.20 7.70 -11.15
N PRO A 384 16.71 7.15 -10.03
CA PRO A 384 15.41 6.46 -9.96
C PRO A 384 14.21 7.38 -10.24
N ASN A 385 14.39 8.69 -10.16
CA ASN A 385 13.34 9.69 -10.41
C ASN A 385 13.32 10.20 -11.85
N ARG A 386 14.20 9.68 -12.70
CA ARG A 386 14.29 10.10 -14.08
C ARG A 386 13.08 9.63 -14.89
N LEU A 387 12.50 10.52 -15.69
CA LEU A 387 11.38 10.23 -16.58
C LEU A 387 11.84 9.72 -17.94
N ASP A 388 12.86 10.38 -18.53
CA ASP A 388 13.36 10.06 -19.85
C ASP A 388 14.77 9.49 -19.78
N ARG A 389 14.99 8.39 -20.49
CA ARG A 389 16.34 7.94 -20.79
C ARG A 389 16.87 8.79 -21.96
N PRO A 390 18.10 9.37 -21.87
CA PRO A 390 18.72 9.88 -23.11
C PRO A 390 18.75 8.70 -24.07
N SER A 391 18.25 8.93 -25.29
CA SER A 391 18.42 7.99 -26.37
C SER A 391 19.93 7.73 -26.51
N THR A 392 20.40 6.63 -25.97
CA THR A 392 21.69 6.09 -26.42
C THR A 392 21.42 5.66 -27.85
N ALA A 393 21.81 6.50 -28.81
CA ALA A 393 22.02 6.02 -30.14
C ALA A 393 22.84 4.73 -30.00
N VAL A 394 22.23 3.61 -30.39
CA VAL A 394 22.95 2.36 -30.55
C VAL A 394 23.97 2.69 -31.65
N ASN A 395 25.21 2.95 -31.27
CA ASN A 395 26.30 2.81 -32.18
C ASN A 395 26.29 1.34 -32.61
N GLU A 396 25.66 1.06 -33.73
CA GLU A 396 25.94 -0.20 -34.44
C GLU A 396 27.46 -0.29 -34.57
N PRO A 397 28.09 -1.37 -34.12
CA PRO A 397 29.52 -1.57 -34.33
C PRO A 397 29.79 -1.55 -35.83
N GLY A 398 30.65 -0.63 -36.24
CA GLY A 398 30.98 -0.20 -37.56
C GLY A 398 30.97 -1.29 -38.64
N LYS A 399 30.23 -1.02 -39.70
CA LYS A 399 30.60 -1.47 -41.01
C LYS A 399 31.93 -0.78 -41.37
N THR A 400 33.01 -1.47 -41.21
CA THR A 400 34.29 -1.13 -41.81
C THR A 400 34.10 -1.03 -43.34
N PRO A 401 34.50 0.05 -44.00
CA PRO A 401 34.54 0.08 -45.46
C PRO A 401 35.64 -0.90 -45.95
N HIS A 402 35.24 -1.86 -46.74
CA HIS A 402 36.19 -2.68 -47.48
C HIS A 402 37.01 -1.81 -48.43
N PRO A 403 38.35 -1.86 -48.35
CA PRO A 403 39.19 -1.28 -49.39
C PRO A 403 39.42 -2.35 -50.46
N ASN A 404 38.71 -2.24 -51.58
CA ASN A 404 39.23 -2.79 -52.86
C ASN A 404 38.31 -2.42 -54.03
N THR A 405 38.66 -1.41 -54.75
CA THR A 405 38.34 -1.31 -56.18
C THR A 405 39.64 -0.99 -56.89
N PRO A 406 40.12 -1.83 -57.84
CA PRO A 406 41.36 -1.57 -58.62
C PRO A 406 41.09 -0.45 -59.63
N VAL A 407 42.00 0.46 -59.66
CA VAL A 407 42.16 1.42 -60.77
C VAL A 407 42.68 0.65 -61.95
N ASP A 408 41.93 0.57 -63.03
CA ASP A 408 42.45 0.23 -64.40
C ASP A 408 42.42 1.48 -65.25
N ARG A 409 43.50 1.51 -66.01
CA ARG A 409 44.08 2.55 -66.85
C ARG A 409 43.15 3.25 -67.84
#